data_305e5de0455469525dcfb95498e4cdcf
#
_entry.id   305e5de0455469525dcfb95498e4cdcf
#
_cell.length_a   1.000
_cell.length_b   1.000
_cell.length_c   1.000
_cell.angle_alpha   90.00
_cell.angle_beta   90.00
_cell.angle_gamma   90.00
#
_symmetry.space_group_name_H-M   'P 1'
#
loop_
_entity.id
_entity.type
_entity.pdbx_description
1 polymer ?
#
loop_
_entity_poly.entity_id
_entity_poly.type
_entity_poly.pdbx_seq_one_letter_code
_entity_poly.pdbx_strand_id
1 'polypeptide(L)'
;MRLPAIVLPLGITLTGLVAAVAPSAAQQSAAERLPADLFDVAPPSARVRGVPGAMAVQLRACPTVPTGDMRRRVVDIAVQEWGFFGFRVAAPTDGEDDDGFRRRRPRLPPDEARRVASSIAGYWAVTPEGAWIVQRQNDRWDGPDGIAARWNAPWSAAFVSWVMCESGLGAAAQFERAVAHHSYIDQAIRARDGRAPQAAFVAYDTGETTITPGDLLCSSRRPAYRTIAERRRQMGVGARSHCDVVVKVDETHARIHAVGGNVRGVVSLKELPAVRESGKPLRPANGNPERPLFAHLKLRTEPIELNALDGSPTIAARSRRDVAATPQPRRPGAPVSLTD
;
A
#
# COMPACT_ATOMS: atom_id res chain seq x y z
N MET A 1 -49.55 22.20 -70.87
CA MET A 1 -49.32 20.90 -70.19
C MET A 1 -48.54 21.13 -68.91
N ARG A 2 -49.20 21.01 -67.78
CA ARG A 2 -48.62 21.19 -66.43
C ARG A 2 -48.45 19.78 -65.83
N LEU A 3 -47.22 19.40 -65.48
CA LEU A 3 -46.94 18.16 -64.79
C LEU A 3 -47.06 18.37 -63.23
N PRO A 4 -47.62 17.44 -62.50
CA PRO A 4 -47.76 17.59 -61.02
C PRO A 4 -46.47 17.19 -60.28
N ALA A 5 -46.12 17.95 -59.28
CA ALA A 5 -45.02 17.68 -58.37
C ALA A 5 -45.44 16.63 -57.36
N ILE A 6 -44.61 15.57 -57.26
CA ILE A 6 -44.75 14.50 -56.23
C ILE A 6 -43.94 14.93 -55.00
N VAL A 7 -44.60 15.14 -53.88
CA VAL A 7 -43.96 15.38 -52.57
C VAL A 7 -43.81 14.03 -51.87
N LEU A 8 -42.57 13.57 -51.63
CA LEU A 8 -42.29 12.45 -50.75
C LEU A 8 -42.13 12.95 -49.31
N PRO A 9 -42.73 12.28 -48.31
CA PRO A 9 -42.47 12.59 -46.93
C PRO A 9 -41.15 11.99 -46.44
N LEU A 10 -40.28 12.83 -45.90
CA LEU A 10 -39.01 12.44 -45.25
C LEU A 10 -39.34 11.95 -43.83
N GLY A 11 -39.34 10.63 -43.61
CA GLY A 11 -39.48 10.05 -42.29
C GLY A 11 -38.16 10.15 -41.52
N ILE A 12 -38.13 11.00 -40.50
CA ILE A 12 -37.01 11.09 -39.55
C ILE A 12 -37.23 10.01 -38.45
N THR A 13 -36.45 8.90 -38.55
CA THR A 13 -36.35 7.93 -37.49
C THR A 13 -35.34 8.43 -36.46
N LEU A 14 -35.83 8.87 -35.32
CA LEU A 14 -35.03 9.18 -34.13
C LEU A 14 -34.55 7.86 -33.51
N THR A 15 -33.33 7.42 -33.78
CA THR A 15 -32.65 6.35 -33.03
C THR A 15 -32.12 6.93 -31.73
N GLY A 16 -32.84 6.68 -30.65
CA GLY A 16 -32.38 7.03 -29.31
C GLY A 16 -31.12 6.25 -28.96
N LEU A 17 -30.00 6.96 -28.86
CA LEU A 17 -28.77 6.41 -28.29
C LEU A 17 -28.97 6.25 -26.76
N VAL A 18 -29.25 5.04 -26.31
CA VAL A 18 -29.18 4.69 -24.88
C VAL A 18 -27.68 4.64 -24.51
N ALA A 19 -27.16 5.72 -23.96
CA ALA A 19 -25.84 5.71 -23.35
C ALA A 19 -25.86 4.75 -22.18
N ALA A 20 -25.23 3.60 -22.31
CA ALA A 20 -24.95 2.71 -21.19
C ALA A 20 -24.04 3.46 -20.20
N VAL A 21 -24.61 3.92 -19.10
CA VAL A 21 -23.84 4.43 -17.96
C VAL A 21 -23.03 3.25 -17.42
N ALA A 22 -21.73 3.23 -17.70
CA ALA A 22 -20.82 2.28 -17.07
C ALA A 22 -20.95 2.46 -15.54
N PRO A 23 -21.10 1.36 -14.77
CA PRO A 23 -21.15 1.47 -13.32
C PRO A 23 -19.87 2.15 -12.85
N SER A 24 -19.99 3.28 -12.17
CA SER A 24 -18.87 3.91 -11.47
C SER A 24 -18.30 2.86 -10.53
N ALA A 25 -17.00 2.60 -10.61
CA ALA A 25 -16.32 1.70 -9.68
C ALA A 25 -16.72 2.14 -8.26
N ALA A 26 -17.55 1.33 -7.61
CA ALA A 26 -18.07 1.63 -6.29
C ALA A 26 -16.84 1.86 -5.39
N GLN A 27 -16.75 3.05 -4.83
CA GLN A 27 -15.66 3.45 -3.96
C GLN A 27 -15.72 2.52 -2.75
N GLN A 28 -14.81 1.55 -2.70
CA GLN A 28 -14.82 0.55 -1.64
C GLN A 28 -14.67 1.28 -0.31
N SER A 29 -15.60 1.05 0.61
CA SER A 29 -15.57 1.67 1.92
C SER A 29 -14.32 1.22 2.68
N ALA A 30 -13.70 2.14 3.44
CA ALA A 30 -12.61 1.83 4.33
C ALA A 30 -13.06 0.74 5.33
N ALA A 31 -12.22 -0.28 5.53
CA ALA A 31 -12.48 -1.29 6.54
C ALA A 31 -11.96 -0.82 7.90
N GLU A 32 -12.65 -1.19 8.97
CA GLU A 32 -12.07 -1.10 10.29
C GLU A 32 -10.96 -2.13 10.45
N ARG A 33 -9.96 -1.82 11.27
CA ARG A 33 -8.92 -2.80 11.63
C ARG A 33 -9.55 -3.94 12.40
N LEU A 34 -8.97 -5.12 12.26
CA LEU A 34 -9.41 -6.29 13.01
C LEU A 34 -9.18 -6.05 14.51
N PRO A 35 -10.09 -6.54 15.36
CA PRO A 35 -9.90 -6.51 16.81
C PRO A 35 -8.74 -7.45 17.22
N ALA A 36 -8.15 -7.18 18.38
CA ALA A 36 -6.92 -7.83 18.83
C ALA A 36 -7.05 -9.36 19.01
N ASP A 37 -8.24 -9.86 19.29
CA ASP A 37 -8.52 -11.30 19.38
C ASP A 37 -8.48 -12.04 18.04
N LEU A 38 -8.66 -11.31 16.94
CA LEU A 38 -8.54 -11.86 15.58
C LEU A 38 -7.18 -11.56 14.94
N PHE A 39 -6.53 -10.48 15.32
CA PHE A 39 -5.22 -10.11 14.82
C PHE A 39 -4.51 -9.21 15.84
N ASP A 40 -3.63 -9.81 16.63
CA ASP A 40 -2.91 -9.13 17.72
C ASP A 40 -1.84 -8.17 17.18
N VAL A 41 -2.31 -7.03 16.67
CA VAL A 41 -1.48 -5.91 16.24
C VAL A 41 -2.11 -4.61 16.72
N ALA A 42 -1.40 -3.91 17.60
CA ALA A 42 -1.85 -2.60 18.06
C ALA A 42 -1.97 -1.62 16.88
N PRO A 43 -3.09 -0.89 16.76
CA PRO A 43 -3.24 0.08 15.68
C PRO A 43 -2.16 1.18 15.80
N PRO A 44 -1.66 1.73 14.68
CA PRO A 44 -0.63 2.76 14.73
C PRO A 44 -1.07 3.99 15.53
N SER A 45 -2.37 4.31 15.56
CA SER A 45 -2.93 5.39 16.38
C SER A 45 -2.70 5.22 17.89
N ALA A 46 -2.52 3.99 18.38
CA ALA A 46 -2.19 3.74 19.80
C ALA A 46 -0.79 4.24 20.19
N ARG A 47 0.05 4.60 19.22
CA ARG A 47 1.40 5.11 19.44
C ARG A 47 1.48 6.62 19.67
N VAL A 48 0.36 7.30 19.53
CA VAL A 48 0.23 8.75 19.72
C VAL A 48 -0.92 9.08 20.64
N ARG A 49 -0.86 10.24 21.28
CA ARG A 49 -1.94 10.80 22.09
C ARG A 49 -2.30 12.19 21.56
N GLY A 50 -3.49 12.66 21.89
CA GLY A 50 -4.01 13.97 21.45
C GLY A 50 -4.73 13.88 20.10
N VAL A 51 -5.17 15.02 19.63
CA VAL A 51 -5.92 15.21 18.37
C VAL A 51 -5.03 15.91 17.34
N PRO A 52 -5.33 15.86 16.04
CA PRO A 52 -4.64 16.66 15.04
C PRO A 52 -4.54 18.14 15.45
N GLY A 53 -3.33 18.70 15.40
CA GLY A 53 -2.97 20.01 15.94
C GLY A 53 -2.27 19.92 17.31
N ALA A 54 -2.51 18.85 18.07
CA ALA A 54 -1.93 18.64 19.40
C ALA A 54 -1.46 17.19 19.64
N MET A 55 -1.11 16.46 18.58
CA MET A 55 -0.63 15.07 18.73
C MET A 55 0.78 15.01 19.28
N ALA A 56 1.03 14.03 20.15
CA ALA A 56 2.36 13.73 20.66
C ALA A 56 2.64 12.22 20.60
N VAL A 57 3.86 11.85 20.25
CA VAL A 57 4.32 10.46 20.28
C VAL A 57 4.44 10.00 21.73
N GLN A 58 3.84 8.84 22.04
CA GLN A 58 3.89 8.23 23.38
C GLN A 58 4.55 6.86 23.40
N LEU A 59 4.49 6.07 22.33
CA LEU A 59 5.04 4.72 22.27
C LEU A 59 5.94 4.56 21.04
N ARG A 60 7.22 4.29 21.27
CA ARG A 60 8.23 4.06 20.22
C ARG A 60 8.70 2.61 20.17
N ALA A 61 8.54 1.87 21.28
CA ALA A 61 8.98 0.49 21.38
C ALA A 61 8.24 -0.41 20.39
N CYS A 62 8.95 -1.39 19.88
CA CYS A 62 8.38 -2.43 19.02
C CYS A 62 8.06 -3.67 19.85
N PRO A 63 7.01 -4.42 19.51
CA PRO A 63 6.70 -5.67 20.19
C PRO A 63 7.77 -6.73 19.89
N THR A 64 7.91 -7.70 20.81
CA THR A 64 8.66 -8.92 20.54
C THR A 64 7.70 -9.95 19.97
N VAL A 65 8.06 -10.54 18.84
CA VAL A 65 7.25 -11.51 18.11
C VAL A 65 8.10 -12.75 17.83
N PRO A 66 7.54 -13.98 17.88
CA PRO A 66 8.24 -15.19 17.47
C PRO A 66 8.76 -15.08 16.03
N THR A 67 10.00 -15.51 15.80
CA THR A 67 10.66 -15.35 14.49
C THR A 67 9.93 -16.10 13.37
N GLY A 68 9.31 -17.25 13.69
CA GLY A 68 8.54 -18.06 12.72
C GLY A 68 7.35 -17.33 12.11
N ASP A 69 6.75 -16.38 12.84
CA ASP A 69 5.55 -15.66 12.38
C ASP A 69 5.88 -14.36 11.67
N MET A 70 7.12 -13.92 11.70
CA MET A 70 7.55 -12.59 11.27
C MET A 70 7.13 -12.28 9.83
N ARG A 71 7.41 -13.18 8.89
CA ARG A 71 7.10 -12.96 7.46
C ARG A 71 5.59 -12.86 7.23
N ARG A 72 4.80 -13.73 7.87
CA ARG A 72 3.35 -13.70 7.81
C ARG A 72 2.83 -12.37 8.38
N ARG A 73 3.33 -11.94 9.52
CA ARG A 73 2.94 -10.67 10.13
C ARG A 73 3.26 -9.47 9.24
N VAL A 74 4.41 -9.44 8.55
CA VAL A 74 4.74 -8.38 7.58
C VAL A 74 3.65 -8.25 6.52
N VAL A 75 3.20 -9.37 5.96
CA VAL A 75 2.13 -9.39 4.94
C VAL A 75 0.79 -8.96 5.55
N ASP A 76 0.36 -9.60 6.65
CA ASP A 76 -0.95 -9.38 7.23
C ASP A 76 -1.14 -7.96 7.75
N ILE A 77 -0.09 -7.36 8.33
CA ILE A 77 -0.08 -5.96 8.78
C ILE A 77 -0.22 -5.00 7.57
N ALA A 78 0.56 -5.22 6.51
CA ALA A 78 0.47 -4.40 5.31
C ALA A 78 -0.92 -4.50 4.66
N VAL A 79 -1.52 -5.69 4.62
CA VAL A 79 -2.86 -5.94 4.08
C VAL A 79 -3.94 -5.30 4.96
N GLN A 80 -3.81 -5.34 6.29
CA GLN A 80 -4.75 -4.66 7.19
C GLN A 80 -4.76 -3.14 6.98
N GLU A 81 -3.59 -2.53 6.84
CA GLU A 81 -3.50 -1.10 6.58
C GLU A 81 -4.06 -0.75 5.19
N TRP A 82 -3.81 -1.58 4.17
CA TRP A 82 -4.45 -1.41 2.87
C TRP A 82 -5.99 -1.44 2.98
N GLY A 83 -6.54 -2.36 3.76
CA GLY A 83 -7.98 -2.42 4.06
C GLY A 83 -8.47 -1.17 4.78
N PHE A 84 -7.75 -0.71 5.82
CA PHE A 84 -8.05 0.50 6.57
C PHE A 84 -8.09 1.76 5.67
N PHE A 85 -7.26 1.85 4.64
CA PHE A 85 -7.29 2.93 3.66
C PHE A 85 -8.24 2.68 2.48
N GLY A 86 -9.14 1.70 2.57
CA GLY A 86 -10.25 1.48 1.62
C GLY A 86 -9.87 0.63 0.41
N PHE A 87 -8.96 -0.31 0.55
CA PHE A 87 -8.55 -1.27 -0.50
C PHE A 87 -8.19 -0.60 -1.84
N ARG A 88 -7.52 0.54 -1.78
CA ARG A 88 -7.14 1.30 -2.97
C ARG A 88 -6.14 0.54 -3.82
N VAL A 89 -6.41 0.44 -5.12
CA VAL A 89 -5.48 -0.09 -6.11
C VAL A 89 -4.89 1.08 -6.89
N ALA A 90 -3.58 1.12 -6.96
CA ALA A 90 -2.82 2.15 -7.67
C ALA A 90 -2.22 1.59 -8.95
N ALA A 91 -2.08 2.44 -9.97
CA ALA A 91 -1.35 2.05 -11.17
C ALA A 91 0.11 1.72 -10.82
N PRO A 92 0.77 0.78 -11.53
CA PRO A 92 2.17 0.42 -11.27
C PRO A 92 3.14 1.61 -11.34
N THR A 93 2.78 2.64 -12.11
CA THR A 93 3.54 3.89 -12.28
C THR A 93 3.26 4.93 -11.21
N ASP A 94 2.23 4.74 -10.38
CA ASP A 94 1.92 5.66 -9.28
C ASP A 94 3.01 5.55 -8.21
N GLY A 95 3.62 6.67 -7.90
CA GLY A 95 4.64 6.77 -6.87
C GLY A 95 4.18 7.66 -5.72
N GLU A 96 5.11 7.88 -4.78
CA GLU A 96 4.93 8.87 -3.73
C GLU A 96 4.60 10.25 -4.26
N ASP A 97 3.95 11.02 -3.39
CA ASP A 97 3.54 12.41 -3.61
C ASP A 97 4.69 13.42 -3.67
N ASP A 98 5.88 13.02 -4.04
CA ASP A 98 7.07 13.85 -4.02
C ASP A 98 7.32 14.63 -5.33
N ASP A 99 6.38 14.62 -6.27
CA ASP A 99 6.50 15.45 -7.44
C ASP A 99 6.11 16.89 -7.07
N GLY A 100 7.10 17.72 -6.88
CA GLY A 100 6.97 19.18 -6.79
C GLY A 100 6.29 19.81 -8.03
N PHE A 101 5.76 19.02 -8.93
CA PHE A 101 4.91 19.37 -10.04
C PHE A 101 3.43 19.09 -9.70
N ARG A 102 2.83 20.05 -9.17
CA ARG A 102 1.48 20.66 -9.17
C ARG A 102 0.39 19.97 -9.99
N ARG A 103 0.24 18.67 -10.03
CA ARG A 103 -1.10 18.13 -10.25
C ARG A 103 -1.84 18.28 -8.93
N ARG A 104 -2.87 19.13 -8.91
CA ARG A 104 -3.77 19.28 -7.76
C ARG A 104 -4.38 17.91 -7.47
N ARG A 105 -3.76 17.21 -6.52
CA ARG A 105 -4.32 15.94 -6.05
C ARG A 105 -5.56 16.24 -5.24
N PRO A 106 -6.61 15.40 -5.32
CA PRO A 106 -7.73 15.55 -4.43
C PRO A 106 -7.21 15.52 -2.99
N ARG A 107 -7.60 16.49 -2.19
CA ARG A 107 -7.43 16.43 -0.74
C ARG A 107 -8.35 15.34 -0.23
N LEU A 108 -7.93 14.59 0.79
CA LEU A 108 -8.87 13.75 1.52
C LEU A 108 -9.98 14.65 2.09
N PRO A 109 -11.24 14.20 2.08
CA PRO A 109 -12.30 14.88 2.83
C PRO A 109 -11.88 15.07 4.29
N PRO A 110 -12.30 16.13 4.98
CA PRO A 110 -11.87 16.42 6.35
C PRO A 110 -12.06 15.25 7.33
N ASP A 111 -13.15 14.51 7.21
CA ASP A 111 -13.42 13.36 8.09
C ASP A 111 -12.44 12.21 7.82
N GLU A 112 -12.16 11.93 6.57
CA GLU A 112 -11.16 10.93 6.18
C GLU A 112 -9.75 11.38 6.58
N ALA A 113 -9.43 12.66 6.41
CA ALA A 113 -8.15 13.21 6.86
C ALA A 113 -7.98 13.05 8.37
N ARG A 114 -9.01 13.29 9.19
CA ARG A 114 -8.99 13.04 10.64
C ARG A 114 -8.83 11.56 10.96
N ARG A 115 -9.57 10.70 10.28
CA ARG A 115 -9.52 9.25 10.48
C ARG A 115 -8.12 8.67 10.30
N VAL A 116 -7.38 9.14 9.30
CA VAL A 116 -6.04 8.63 9.00
C VAL A 116 -4.91 9.38 9.70
N ALA A 117 -5.17 10.58 10.24
CA ALA A 117 -4.13 11.45 10.80
C ALA A 117 -3.35 10.78 11.94
N SER A 118 -4.04 10.19 12.91
CA SER A 118 -3.41 9.51 14.05
C SER A 118 -2.66 8.23 13.62
N SER A 119 -3.15 7.55 12.59
CA SER A 119 -2.46 6.38 12.03
C SER A 119 -1.15 6.77 11.37
N ILE A 120 -1.14 7.82 10.55
CA ILE A 120 0.09 8.31 9.91
C ILE A 120 1.07 8.84 10.96
N ALA A 121 0.58 9.54 12.01
CA ALA A 121 1.41 9.94 13.13
C ALA A 121 2.02 8.74 13.87
N GLY A 122 1.27 7.65 14.00
CA GLY A 122 1.74 6.38 14.57
C GLY A 122 2.81 5.69 13.74
N TYR A 123 2.76 5.78 12.40
CA TYR A 123 3.86 5.30 11.55
C TYR A 123 5.14 6.08 11.82
N TRP A 124 5.05 7.40 11.99
CA TRP A 124 6.19 8.24 12.34
C TRP A 124 6.75 7.91 13.73
N ALA A 125 5.90 7.51 14.68
CA ALA A 125 6.30 7.28 16.07
C ALA A 125 7.46 6.29 16.23
N VAL A 126 7.62 5.33 15.33
CA VAL A 126 8.67 4.31 15.39
C VAL A 126 9.97 4.72 14.71
N THR A 127 10.02 5.89 14.06
CA THR A 127 11.22 6.40 13.39
C THR A 127 11.99 7.36 14.31
N PRO A 128 13.30 7.53 14.13
CA PRO A 128 14.12 8.40 14.99
C PRO A 128 13.59 9.84 15.07
N GLU A 129 13.26 10.45 13.94
CA GLU A 129 12.81 11.84 13.84
C GLU A 129 11.29 12.01 13.95
N GLY A 130 10.55 10.92 14.18
CA GLY A 130 9.09 10.89 14.09
C GLY A 130 8.39 11.88 14.98
N ALA A 131 8.85 12.08 16.23
CA ALA A 131 8.23 13.05 17.15
C ALA A 131 8.32 14.48 16.62
N TRP A 132 9.47 14.87 16.07
CA TRP A 132 9.67 16.19 15.47
C TRP A 132 8.80 16.40 14.22
N ILE A 133 8.67 15.34 13.37
CA ILE A 133 7.82 15.41 12.18
C ILE A 133 6.35 15.56 12.57
N VAL A 134 5.89 14.84 13.60
CA VAL A 134 4.51 14.96 14.12
C VAL A 134 4.27 16.35 14.67
N GLN A 135 5.23 16.92 15.43
CA GLN A 135 5.12 18.29 15.94
C GLN A 135 5.01 19.30 14.80
N ARG A 136 5.87 19.24 13.81
CA ARG A 136 5.79 20.13 12.64
C ARG A 136 4.48 19.98 11.85
N GLN A 137 3.89 18.81 11.85
CA GLN A 137 2.58 18.62 11.23
C GLN A 137 1.46 19.24 12.07
N ASN A 138 1.55 19.19 13.41
CA ASN A 138 0.62 19.92 14.28
C ASN A 138 0.61 21.41 13.96
N ASP A 139 1.80 22.04 13.93
CA ASP A 139 1.95 23.46 13.59
C ASP A 139 1.28 23.81 12.25
N ARG A 140 1.33 22.88 11.30
CA ARG A 140 0.70 23.05 9.99
C ARG A 140 -0.82 22.94 10.05
N TRP A 141 -1.37 22.06 10.91
CA TRP A 141 -2.82 21.92 11.11
C TRP A 141 -3.42 23.06 11.93
N ASP A 142 -2.62 23.78 12.72
CA ASP A 142 -3.01 25.02 13.38
C ASP A 142 -3.10 26.22 12.41
N GLY A 143 -2.60 26.05 11.20
CA GLY A 143 -2.67 27.06 10.14
C GLY A 143 -4.02 27.08 9.41
N PRO A 144 -4.16 27.96 8.39
CA PRO A 144 -5.45 28.27 7.73
C PRO A 144 -6.07 27.06 6.99
N ASP A 145 -5.28 26.08 6.57
CA ASP A 145 -5.78 24.86 5.92
C ASP A 145 -6.35 23.84 6.92
N GLY A 146 -6.06 23.99 8.21
CA GLY A 146 -6.52 23.08 9.27
C GLY A 146 -6.16 21.63 8.96
N ILE A 147 -7.03 20.70 9.35
CA ILE A 147 -6.85 19.27 9.12
C ILE A 147 -6.79 18.87 7.63
N ALA A 148 -7.26 19.74 6.73
CA ALA A 148 -7.13 19.52 5.29
C ALA A 148 -5.69 19.73 4.77
N ALA A 149 -4.80 20.31 5.57
CA ALA A 149 -3.39 20.40 5.25
C ALA A 149 -2.78 19.00 5.16
N ARG A 150 -2.18 18.69 4.01
CA ARG A 150 -1.53 17.40 3.79
C ARG A 150 -0.32 17.24 4.71
N TRP A 151 0.04 16.00 4.97
CA TRP A 151 1.34 15.69 5.56
C TRP A 151 2.46 16.31 4.73
N ASN A 152 3.30 17.10 5.40
CA ASN A 152 4.41 17.79 4.74
C ASN A 152 5.54 16.81 4.39
N ALA A 153 5.84 15.88 5.29
CA ALA A 153 6.84 14.85 5.07
C ALA A 153 6.24 13.62 4.38
N PRO A 154 6.89 13.06 3.34
CA PRO A 154 6.49 11.80 2.71
C PRO A 154 6.61 10.64 3.70
N TRP A 155 5.51 9.96 4.01
CA TRP A 155 5.44 8.99 5.10
C TRP A 155 5.53 7.51 4.67
N SER A 156 5.94 7.22 3.42
CA SER A 156 6.05 5.83 2.96
C SER A 156 7.12 5.03 3.69
N ALA A 157 8.28 5.64 3.96
CA ALA A 157 9.32 4.96 4.73
C ALA A 157 8.93 4.75 6.18
N ALA A 158 8.17 5.68 6.77
CA ALA A 158 7.60 5.53 8.10
C ALA A 158 6.57 4.39 8.17
N PHE A 159 5.72 4.25 7.13
CA PHE A 159 4.80 3.11 6.99
C PHE A 159 5.55 1.77 7.00
N VAL A 160 6.57 1.60 6.13
CA VAL A 160 7.39 0.38 6.09
C VAL A 160 8.07 0.16 7.45
N SER A 161 8.63 1.22 8.06
CA SER A 161 9.27 1.14 9.37
C SER A 161 8.29 0.66 10.46
N TRP A 162 7.03 1.09 10.41
CA TRP A 162 6.00 0.66 11.33
C TRP A 162 5.60 -0.81 11.09
N VAL A 163 5.39 -1.21 9.83
CA VAL A 163 5.10 -2.62 9.47
C VAL A 163 6.21 -3.53 10.02
N MET A 164 7.47 -3.18 9.83
CA MET A 164 8.61 -3.96 10.32
C MET A 164 8.67 -3.99 11.85
N CYS A 165 8.39 -2.87 12.51
CA CYS A 165 8.32 -2.77 13.96
C CYS A 165 7.25 -3.73 14.53
N GLU A 166 6.02 -3.68 14.02
CA GLU A 166 4.92 -4.53 14.49
C GLU A 166 5.13 -6.02 14.13
N SER A 167 5.98 -6.30 13.16
CA SER A 167 6.36 -7.68 12.80
C SER A 167 7.51 -8.23 13.64
N GLY A 168 7.97 -7.48 14.67
CA GLY A 168 9.03 -7.94 15.57
C GLY A 168 10.45 -7.55 15.15
N LEU A 169 10.62 -6.79 14.05
CA LEU A 169 11.92 -6.25 13.61
C LEU A 169 12.23 -4.93 14.36
N GLY A 170 12.28 -5.01 15.67
CA GLY A 170 12.43 -3.85 16.56
C GLY A 170 13.84 -3.34 16.74
N ALA A 171 14.85 -4.22 16.69
CA ALA A 171 16.24 -3.82 16.85
C ALA A 171 16.78 -3.14 15.57
N ALA A 172 17.51 -2.04 15.74
CA ALA A 172 18.10 -1.31 14.61
C ALA A 172 19.08 -2.17 13.80
N ALA A 173 19.76 -3.12 14.45
CA ALA A 173 20.63 -4.07 13.77
C ALA A 173 19.86 -5.02 12.84
N GLN A 174 18.58 -5.33 13.14
CA GLN A 174 17.71 -6.14 12.30
C GLN A 174 17.07 -5.32 11.18
N PHE A 175 16.54 -4.14 11.51
CA PHE A 175 15.94 -3.23 10.54
C PHE A 175 16.13 -1.78 10.96
N GLU A 176 16.84 -1.01 10.15
CA GLU A 176 17.14 0.40 10.35
C GLU A 176 15.92 1.25 10.02
N ARG A 177 14.96 1.33 10.99
CA ARG A 177 13.77 2.18 10.82
C ARG A 177 14.17 3.62 10.58
N ALA A 178 13.59 4.24 9.58
CA ALA A 178 14.02 5.56 9.13
C ALA A 178 12.87 6.34 8.48
N VAL A 179 13.10 7.63 8.32
CA VAL A 179 12.23 8.55 7.59
C VAL A 179 12.41 8.47 6.08
N ALA A 180 13.45 7.76 5.62
CA ALA A 180 13.77 7.60 4.21
C ALA A 180 14.15 6.15 3.89
N HIS A 181 13.65 5.65 2.76
CA HIS A 181 13.84 4.25 2.35
C HIS A 181 15.31 3.87 2.13
N HIS A 182 16.15 4.82 1.72
CA HIS A 182 17.56 4.53 1.44
C HIS A 182 18.33 3.99 2.66
N SER A 183 17.93 4.32 3.89
CA SER A 183 18.61 3.85 5.10
C SER A 183 18.60 2.33 5.21
N TYR A 184 17.44 1.71 5.13
CA TYR A 184 17.32 0.25 5.21
C TYR A 184 17.67 -0.47 3.90
N ILE A 185 17.62 0.22 2.73
CA ILE A 185 18.22 -0.30 1.50
C ILE A 185 19.74 -0.43 1.68
N ASP A 186 20.39 0.59 2.23
CA ASP A 186 21.82 0.57 2.50
C ASP A 186 22.19 -0.49 3.54
N GLN A 187 21.36 -0.67 4.57
CA GLN A 187 21.55 -1.76 5.54
C GLN A 187 21.49 -3.13 4.85
N ALA A 188 20.52 -3.35 3.96
CA ALA A 188 20.39 -4.62 3.23
C ALA A 188 21.56 -4.84 2.24
N ILE A 189 22.12 -3.78 1.66
CA ILE A 189 23.34 -3.86 0.86
C ILE A 189 24.53 -4.22 1.74
N ARG A 190 24.69 -3.60 2.92
CA ARG A 190 25.72 -3.97 3.90
C ARG A 190 25.58 -5.42 4.34
N ALA A 191 24.34 -5.93 4.49
CA ALA A 191 24.08 -7.34 4.80
C ALA A 191 24.56 -8.27 3.71
N ARG A 192 24.33 -7.95 2.45
CA ARG A 192 24.86 -8.69 1.31
C ARG A 192 26.38 -8.73 1.30
N ASP A 193 27.01 -7.63 1.71
CA ASP A 193 28.48 -7.51 1.77
C ASP A 193 29.08 -8.12 3.05
N GLY A 194 28.28 -8.82 3.89
CA GLY A 194 28.72 -9.40 5.16
C GLY A 194 28.95 -8.41 6.29
N ARG A 195 28.64 -7.11 6.09
CA ARG A 195 28.91 -6.02 7.05
C ARG A 195 27.73 -5.71 7.99
N ALA A 196 26.57 -6.35 7.81
CA ALA A 196 25.41 -6.26 8.68
C ALA A 196 24.80 -7.66 8.88
N PRO A 197 25.45 -8.56 9.63
CA PRO A 197 25.07 -9.97 9.72
C PRO A 197 23.69 -10.17 10.40
N GLN A 198 23.28 -9.24 11.29
CA GLN A 198 22.00 -9.30 12.00
C GLN A 198 20.84 -8.69 11.20
N ALA A 199 21.10 -8.03 10.05
CA ALA A 199 20.05 -7.44 9.26
C ALA A 199 19.06 -8.51 8.75
N ALA A 200 17.78 -8.25 8.91
CA ALA A 200 16.72 -9.16 8.49
C ALA A 200 16.58 -9.27 6.98
N PHE A 201 17.05 -8.26 6.24
CA PHE A 201 16.97 -8.22 4.79
C PHE A 201 18.34 -8.23 4.14
N VAL A 202 18.41 -8.88 2.94
CA VAL A 202 19.58 -8.83 2.04
C VAL A 202 19.13 -8.24 0.71
N ALA A 203 19.91 -7.31 0.17
CA ALA A 203 19.60 -6.67 -1.11
C ALA A 203 20.11 -7.49 -2.30
N TYR A 204 19.25 -7.62 -3.31
CA TYR A 204 19.54 -8.22 -4.61
C TYR A 204 19.05 -7.30 -5.74
N ASP A 205 19.62 -7.43 -6.91
CA ASP A 205 19.01 -6.83 -8.10
C ASP A 205 17.69 -7.55 -8.43
N THR A 206 16.75 -6.83 -9.02
CA THR A 206 15.46 -7.43 -9.39
C THR A 206 15.64 -8.57 -10.41
N GLY A 207 15.13 -9.76 -10.08
CA GLY A 207 15.28 -10.97 -10.90
C GLY A 207 16.54 -11.80 -10.61
N GLU A 208 17.37 -11.40 -9.65
CA GLU A 208 18.55 -12.17 -9.22
C GLU A 208 18.14 -13.35 -8.32
N THR A 209 17.11 -13.20 -7.51
CA THR A 209 16.58 -14.25 -6.64
C THR A 209 15.05 -14.25 -6.61
N THR A 210 14.46 -15.36 -6.17
CA THR A 210 13.01 -15.53 -6.11
C THR A 210 12.39 -14.53 -5.14
N ILE A 211 11.40 -13.78 -5.61
CA ILE A 211 10.57 -12.87 -4.82
C ILE A 211 9.50 -13.67 -4.10
N THR A 212 9.32 -13.39 -2.82
CA THR A 212 8.30 -14.05 -1.98
C THR A 212 7.52 -13.01 -1.16
N PRO A 213 6.27 -13.29 -0.76
CA PRO A 213 5.54 -12.40 0.13
C PRO A 213 6.32 -12.09 1.40
N GLY A 214 6.28 -10.83 1.87
CA GLY A 214 7.09 -10.31 2.96
C GLY A 214 8.42 -9.67 2.54
N ASP A 215 8.86 -9.86 1.30
CA ASP A 215 10.00 -9.15 0.75
C ASP A 215 9.63 -7.69 0.41
N LEU A 216 10.64 -6.82 0.19
CA LEU A 216 10.42 -5.46 -0.27
C LEU A 216 10.92 -5.29 -1.72
N LEU A 217 10.13 -4.64 -2.55
CA LEU A 217 10.53 -4.16 -3.88
C LEU A 217 10.72 -2.66 -3.85
N CYS A 218 11.93 -2.20 -4.20
CA CYS A 218 12.31 -0.80 -4.08
C CYS A 218 12.61 -0.17 -5.43
N SER A 219 11.97 0.98 -5.69
CA SER A 219 12.24 1.84 -6.83
C SER A 219 13.09 3.05 -6.42
N SER A 220 13.87 3.55 -7.35
CA SER A 220 14.64 4.78 -7.20
C SER A 220 14.03 5.90 -8.03
N ARG A 221 14.38 7.14 -7.68
CA ARG A 221 13.88 8.30 -8.38
C ARG A 221 14.96 9.35 -8.64
N ARG A 222 15.61 9.84 -7.60
CA ARG A 222 16.68 10.85 -7.68
C ARG A 222 17.75 10.57 -6.64
N PRO A 223 18.92 10.13 -7.06
CA PRO A 223 19.25 9.68 -8.43
C PRO A 223 18.50 8.40 -8.81
N ALA A 224 18.33 8.16 -10.12
CA ALA A 224 17.65 6.98 -10.64
C ALA A 224 18.62 5.80 -10.74
N TYR A 225 18.76 5.04 -9.66
CA TYR A 225 19.54 3.79 -9.66
C TYR A 225 18.83 2.69 -10.46
N ARG A 226 19.58 1.91 -11.17
CA ARG A 226 19.10 0.73 -11.91
C ARG A 226 19.54 -0.59 -11.29
N THR A 227 20.59 -0.54 -10.44
CA THR A 227 21.16 -1.69 -9.77
C THR A 227 21.56 -1.37 -8.34
N ILE A 228 21.66 -2.40 -7.51
CA ILE A 228 22.21 -2.22 -6.15
C ILE A 228 23.68 -1.81 -6.18
N ALA A 229 24.44 -2.18 -7.24
CA ALA A 229 25.83 -1.76 -7.40
C ALA A 229 25.95 -0.23 -7.57
N GLU A 230 25.01 0.39 -8.28
CA GLU A 230 24.97 1.86 -8.39
C GLU A 230 24.68 2.51 -7.03
N ARG A 231 23.70 2.00 -6.26
CA ARG A 231 23.42 2.50 -4.91
C ARG A 231 24.59 2.27 -3.95
N ARG A 232 25.27 1.12 -4.04
CA ARG A 232 26.41 0.79 -3.19
C ARG A 232 27.51 1.84 -3.27
N ARG A 233 27.76 2.45 -4.42
CA ARG A 233 28.75 3.53 -4.58
C ARG A 233 28.35 4.83 -3.90
N GLN A 234 27.10 4.97 -3.51
CA GLN A 234 26.52 6.17 -2.91
C GLN A 234 25.81 5.88 -1.57
N MET A 235 26.18 4.79 -0.89
CA MET A 235 25.61 4.50 0.44
C MET A 235 25.88 5.66 1.41
N GLY A 236 24.91 5.95 2.26
CA GLY A 236 24.96 7.10 3.19
C GLY A 236 24.57 8.44 2.58
N VAL A 237 24.55 8.55 1.25
CA VAL A 237 24.05 9.75 0.59
C VAL A 237 22.53 9.69 0.49
N GLY A 238 21.85 10.78 0.84
CA GLY A 238 20.39 10.89 0.74
C GLY A 238 19.89 10.59 -0.67
N ALA A 239 18.89 9.73 -0.79
CA ALA A 239 18.31 9.37 -2.06
C ALA A 239 16.79 9.25 -1.94
N ARG A 240 16.07 9.69 -2.98
CA ARG A 240 14.64 9.53 -3.09
C ARG A 240 14.35 8.15 -3.68
N SER A 241 13.77 7.29 -2.88
CA SER A 241 13.38 5.93 -3.23
C SER A 241 12.03 5.59 -2.61
N HIS A 242 11.44 4.51 -3.05
CA HIS A 242 10.18 4.01 -2.51
C HIS A 242 10.22 2.49 -2.48
N CYS A 243 9.78 1.90 -1.37
CA CYS A 243 9.68 0.45 -1.24
C CYS A 243 8.24 0.06 -0.92
N ASP A 244 7.78 -1.00 -1.56
CA ASP A 244 6.50 -1.64 -1.34
C ASP A 244 6.71 -3.04 -0.76
N VAL A 245 5.81 -3.48 0.13
CA VAL A 245 5.81 -4.84 0.73
C VAL A 245 5.13 -5.79 -0.23
N VAL A 246 5.82 -6.84 -0.66
CA VAL A 246 5.22 -7.91 -1.48
C VAL A 246 4.22 -8.69 -0.63
N VAL A 247 2.98 -8.84 -1.11
CA VAL A 247 1.91 -9.57 -0.40
C VAL A 247 1.41 -10.78 -1.18
N LYS A 248 1.65 -10.84 -2.50
CA LYS A 248 1.29 -11.99 -3.34
C LYS A 248 2.19 -12.03 -4.58
N VAL A 249 2.54 -13.23 -5.00
CA VAL A 249 3.18 -13.50 -6.29
C VAL A 249 2.25 -14.42 -7.09
N ASP A 250 1.64 -13.88 -8.13
CA ASP A 250 0.78 -14.64 -9.04
C ASP A 250 1.59 -15.09 -10.24
N GLU A 251 2.11 -16.29 -10.16
CA GLU A 251 2.91 -16.88 -11.23
C GLU A 251 2.10 -17.20 -12.48
N THR A 252 0.80 -17.52 -12.30
CA THR A 252 -0.10 -17.86 -13.40
C THR A 252 -0.37 -16.69 -14.30
N HIS A 253 -0.60 -15.51 -13.72
CA HIS A 253 -0.89 -14.29 -14.47
C HIS A 253 0.35 -13.38 -14.60
N ALA A 254 1.53 -13.85 -14.18
CA ALA A 254 2.77 -13.10 -14.18
C ALA A 254 2.60 -11.70 -13.54
N ARG A 255 2.14 -11.67 -12.28
CA ARG A 255 1.92 -10.43 -11.52
C ARG A 255 2.51 -10.54 -10.11
N ILE A 256 2.99 -9.41 -9.61
CA ILE A 256 3.43 -9.26 -8.23
C ILE A 256 2.56 -8.19 -7.58
N HIS A 257 1.91 -8.54 -6.47
CA HIS A 257 1.09 -7.62 -5.71
C HIS A 257 1.91 -7.08 -4.54
N ALA A 258 1.99 -5.77 -4.44
CA ALA A 258 2.76 -5.12 -3.39
C ALA A 258 1.99 -3.94 -2.78
N VAL A 259 2.10 -3.77 -1.46
CA VAL A 259 1.43 -2.71 -0.70
C VAL A 259 2.43 -1.64 -0.31
N GLY A 260 2.12 -0.40 -0.66
CA GLY A 260 2.94 0.78 -0.35
C GLY A 260 2.20 1.86 0.42
N GLY A 261 2.90 2.54 1.32
CA GLY A 261 2.40 3.71 2.03
C GLY A 261 2.62 5.00 1.23
N ASN A 262 1.79 6.00 1.48
CA ASN A 262 1.85 7.33 0.84
C ASN A 262 1.75 7.31 -0.70
N VAL A 263 1.18 6.28 -1.26
CA VAL A 263 0.88 6.24 -2.69
C VAL A 263 -0.33 7.13 -2.94
N ARG A 264 -0.11 8.31 -3.51
CA ARG A 264 -1.14 9.37 -3.61
C ARG A 264 -1.82 9.72 -2.27
N GLY A 265 -1.04 9.69 -1.18
CA GLY A 265 -1.53 10.07 0.17
C GLY A 265 -2.24 8.98 0.95
N VAL A 266 -2.30 7.75 0.45
CA VAL A 266 -2.96 6.61 1.09
C VAL A 266 -2.06 5.35 1.09
N VAL A 267 -2.47 4.29 1.78
CA VAL A 267 -1.90 2.95 1.60
C VAL A 267 -2.62 2.30 0.42
N SER A 268 -1.86 1.82 -0.56
CA SER A 268 -2.41 1.23 -1.79
C SER A 268 -1.73 -0.07 -2.17
N LEU A 269 -2.49 -0.95 -2.79
CA LEU A 269 -1.98 -2.12 -3.51
C LEU A 269 -1.56 -1.70 -4.92
N LYS A 270 -0.41 -2.21 -5.38
CA LYS A 270 0.04 -2.16 -6.76
C LYS A 270 0.07 -3.56 -7.33
N GLU A 271 -0.45 -3.72 -8.53
CA GLU A 271 -0.32 -4.94 -9.33
C GLU A 271 0.77 -4.73 -10.37
N LEU A 272 1.97 -5.19 -10.07
CA LEU A 272 3.13 -5.02 -10.93
C LEU A 272 3.14 -6.13 -11.99
N PRO A 273 3.08 -5.80 -13.30
CA PRO A 273 3.35 -6.77 -14.33
C PRO A 273 4.73 -7.40 -14.11
N ALA A 274 4.85 -8.69 -14.37
CA ALA A 274 6.08 -9.42 -14.20
C ALA A 274 6.43 -10.22 -15.46
N VAL A 275 7.69 -10.59 -15.59
CA VAL A 275 8.20 -11.39 -16.69
C VAL A 275 9.06 -12.52 -16.14
N ARG A 276 9.03 -13.65 -16.83
CA ARG A 276 9.88 -14.80 -16.55
C ARG A 276 10.74 -15.10 -17.77
N GLU A 277 12.04 -15.07 -17.60
CA GLU A 277 12.98 -15.59 -18.57
C GLU A 277 13.24 -17.07 -18.25
N SER A 278 13.51 -17.88 -19.27
CA SER A 278 13.78 -19.32 -19.09
C SER A 278 14.91 -19.56 -18.07
N GLY A 279 14.63 -20.39 -17.07
CA GLY A 279 15.58 -20.71 -16.00
C GLY A 279 15.84 -19.61 -14.97
N LYS A 280 15.10 -18.48 -15.04
CA LYS A 280 15.25 -17.37 -14.08
C LYS A 280 13.99 -17.18 -13.23
N PRO A 281 14.13 -16.58 -12.03
CA PRO A 281 13.01 -16.18 -11.20
C PRO A 281 12.09 -15.18 -11.90
N LEU A 282 10.81 -15.15 -11.51
CA LEU A 282 9.88 -14.12 -11.90
C LEU A 282 10.40 -12.76 -11.39
N ARG A 283 10.42 -11.75 -12.26
CA ARG A 283 10.85 -10.40 -11.90
C ARG A 283 9.82 -9.37 -12.38
N PRO A 284 9.69 -8.22 -11.69
CA PRO A 284 8.88 -7.13 -12.21
C PRO A 284 9.30 -6.75 -13.63
N ALA A 285 8.33 -6.51 -14.49
CA ALA A 285 8.60 -5.91 -15.79
C ALA A 285 9.08 -4.45 -15.59
N ASN A 286 10.04 -4.02 -16.42
CA ASN A 286 10.53 -2.65 -16.40
C ASN A 286 9.41 -1.70 -16.88
N GLY A 287 8.69 -1.06 -15.93
CA GLY A 287 7.51 -0.26 -16.24
C GLY A 287 7.78 1.23 -16.43
N ASN A 288 8.57 1.83 -15.53
CA ASN A 288 8.80 3.29 -15.56
C ASN A 288 10.30 3.60 -15.53
N PRO A 289 10.88 4.11 -16.64
CA PRO A 289 12.31 4.43 -16.71
C PRO A 289 12.73 5.55 -15.76
N GLU A 290 11.82 6.43 -15.33
CA GLU A 290 12.10 7.49 -14.35
C GLU A 290 12.06 6.98 -12.91
N ARG A 291 11.51 5.79 -12.70
CA ARG A 291 11.36 5.14 -11.39
C ARG A 291 11.65 3.64 -11.50
N PRO A 292 12.86 3.26 -11.91
CA PRO A 292 13.20 1.87 -12.07
C PRO A 292 13.12 1.13 -10.73
N LEU A 293 12.54 -0.06 -10.74
CA LEU A 293 12.67 -1.02 -9.66
C LEU A 293 14.11 -1.57 -9.73
N PHE A 294 14.92 -1.25 -8.74
CA PHE A 294 16.37 -1.54 -8.77
C PHE A 294 16.81 -2.48 -7.67
N ALA A 295 16.03 -2.61 -6.58
CA ALA A 295 16.41 -3.45 -5.47
C ALA A 295 15.25 -4.34 -5.01
N HIS A 296 15.57 -5.61 -4.79
CA HIS A 296 14.75 -6.59 -4.10
C HIS A 296 15.41 -6.85 -2.75
N LEU A 297 14.76 -6.45 -1.66
CA LEU A 297 15.22 -6.75 -0.32
C LEU A 297 14.53 -8.02 0.15
N LYS A 298 15.30 -9.11 0.18
CA LYS A 298 14.82 -10.44 0.56
C LYS A 298 14.88 -10.62 2.06
N LEU A 299 13.75 -10.95 2.68
CA LEU A 299 13.65 -11.23 4.11
C LEU A 299 14.30 -12.59 4.44
N ARG A 300 15.15 -12.64 5.46
CA ARG A 300 15.90 -13.84 5.91
C ARG A 300 15.06 -14.70 6.87
N THR A 301 13.87 -15.08 6.46
CA THR A 301 13.01 -16.03 7.18
C THR A 301 12.44 -17.03 6.19
N GLU A 302 11.92 -18.14 6.69
CA GLU A 302 11.30 -19.15 5.83
C GLU A 302 10.21 -18.52 4.93
N PRO A 303 10.15 -18.93 3.67
CA PRO A 303 9.10 -18.49 2.76
C PRO A 303 7.72 -18.92 3.26
N ILE A 304 6.71 -18.14 2.88
CA ILE A 304 5.30 -18.50 3.04
C ILE A 304 4.68 -18.69 1.66
N GLU A 305 3.43 -19.11 1.62
CA GLU A 305 2.71 -19.33 0.36
C GLU A 305 2.69 -18.07 -0.52
N LEU A 306 2.78 -18.26 -1.84
CA LEU A 306 2.85 -17.16 -2.81
C LEU A 306 1.57 -16.32 -2.87
N ASN A 307 0.42 -16.89 -2.50
CA ASN A 307 -0.88 -16.21 -2.42
C ASN A 307 -1.22 -15.71 -1.01
N ALA A 308 -0.25 -15.34 -0.20
CA ALA A 308 -0.40 -14.92 1.18
C ALA A 308 -1.44 -13.81 1.41
N LEU A 309 -1.59 -12.89 0.45
CA LEU A 309 -2.65 -11.87 0.46
C LEU A 309 -4.04 -12.49 0.65
N ASP A 310 -4.35 -13.54 -0.13
CA ASP A 310 -5.69 -14.14 -0.18
C ASP A 310 -6.04 -14.85 1.15
N GLY A 311 -5.02 -15.36 1.85
CA GLY A 311 -5.14 -16.00 3.17
C GLY A 311 -5.08 -15.03 4.35
N SER A 312 -4.93 -13.72 4.14
CA SER A 312 -4.81 -12.78 5.26
C SER A 312 -6.11 -12.65 6.05
N PRO A 313 -6.04 -12.45 7.39
CA PRO A 313 -7.22 -12.29 8.23
C PRO A 313 -8.14 -11.16 7.77
N THR A 314 -7.57 -10.07 7.23
CA THR A 314 -8.33 -8.92 6.71
C THR A 314 -9.17 -9.28 5.49
N ILE A 315 -8.62 -10.03 4.54
CA ILE A 315 -9.37 -10.48 3.36
C ILE A 315 -10.44 -11.50 3.76
N ALA A 316 -10.13 -12.43 4.66
CA ALA A 316 -11.10 -13.38 5.19
C ALA A 316 -12.29 -12.68 5.89
N ALA A 317 -12.02 -11.63 6.68
CA ALA A 317 -13.06 -10.84 7.33
C ALA A 317 -13.90 -10.05 6.33
N ARG A 318 -13.28 -9.48 5.29
CA ARG A 318 -13.98 -8.80 4.20
C ARG A 318 -14.93 -9.75 3.47
N SER A 319 -14.45 -10.90 3.04
CA SER A 319 -15.28 -11.90 2.33
C SER A 319 -16.50 -12.33 3.15
N ARG A 320 -16.36 -12.52 4.48
CA ARG A 320 -17.49 -12.81 5.37
C ARG A 320 -18.52 -11.68 5.41
N ARG A 321 -18.09 -10.41 5.42
CA ARG A 321 -19.01 -9.25 5.40
C ARG A 321 -19.77 -9.16 4.08
N ASP A 322 -19.09 -9.36 2.96
CA ASP A 322 -19.70 -9.33 1.63
C ASP A 322 -20.77 -10.43 1.47
N VAL A 323 -20.52 -11.65 1.96
CA VAL A 323 -21.50 -12.75 2.00
C VAL A 323 -22.70 -12.38 2.90
N ALA A 324 -22.47 -11.80 4.08
CA ALA A 324 -23.54 -11.42 5.00
C ALA A 324 -24.40 -10.27 4.45
N ALA A 325 -23.84 -9.39 3.64
CA ALA A 325 -24.53 -8.26 3.02
C ALA A 325 -25.33 -8.66 1.76
N THR A 326 -25.11 -9.86 1.21
CA THR A 326 -25.84 -10.35 0.05
C THR A 326 -27.28 -10.73 0.47
N PRO A 327 -28.34 -10.10 -0.09
CA PRO A 327 -29.73 -10.43 0.26
C PRO A 327 -29.99 -11.90 -0.04
N GLN A 328 -30.37 -12.67 0.97
CA GLN A 328 -30.82 -14.05 0.73
C GLN A 328 -32.07 -14.02 -0.16
N PRO A 329 -32.14 -14.83 -1.21
CA PRO A 329 -33.35 -14.96 -1.99
C PRO A 329 -34.51 -15.36 -1.04
N ARG A 330 -35.58 -14.57 -1.04
CA ARG A 330 -36.77 -14.91 -0.26
C ARG A 330 -37.19 -16.32 -0.67
N ARG A 331 -37.28 -17.23 0.30
CA ARG A 331 -37.90 -18.55 0.06
C ARG A 331 -39.30 -18.29 -0.51
N PRO A 332 -39.68 -18.95 -1.61
CA PRO A 332 -41.06 -18.92 -2.09
C PRO A 332 -41.99 -19.24 -0.91
N GLY A 333 -42.95 -18.37 -0.63
CA GLY A 333 -43.87 -18.57 0.47
C GLY A 333 -44.57 -19.94 0.30
N ALA A 334 -44.66 -20.69 1.38
CA ALA A 334 -45.50 -21.88 1.42
C ALA A 334 -46.94 -21.48 1.01
N PRO A 335 -47.64 -22.31 0.22
CA PRO A 335 -49.00 -21.99 -0.18
C PRO A 335 -49.90 -21.87 1.06
N VAL A 336 -50.61 -20.74 1.15
CA VAL A 336 -51.63 -20.54 2.17
C VAL A 336 -52.75 -21.55 1.87
N SER A 337 -52.91 -22.54 2.74
CA SER A 337 -54.07 -23.45 2.69
C SER A 337 -55.27 -22.65 3.08
N LEU A 338 -56.11 -22.35 2.12
CA LEU A 338 -57.50 -21.93 2.38
C LEU A 338 -58.30 -23.17 2.71
N THR A 339 -58.54 -23.38 3.98
CA THR A 339 -59.58 -24.32 4.43
C THR A 339 -60.81 -23.50 4.71
N ASP A 340 -61.93 -23.87 4.03
CA ASP A 340 -63.30 -23.41 4.23
C ASP A 340 -63.78 -23.59 5.68
#